data_295454c8f246d4e4f231a5afafacf499
#
_entry.id   295454c8f246d4e4f231a5afafacf499
#
_cell.length_a   1.000
_cell.length_b   1.000
_cell.length_c   1.000
_cell.angle_alpha   90.00
_cell.angle_beta   90.00
_cell.angle_gamma   90.00
#
_symmetry.space_group_name_H-M   'P 1'
#
loop_
_entity.id
_entity.type
_entity.pdbx_description
1 polymer ?
#
loop_
_entity_poly.entity_id
_entity_poly.type
_entity_poly.pdbx_seq_one_letter_code
_entity_poly.pdbx_strand_id
1 'polypeptide(L)'
;MEKIAKTQTAYNFRNTCHKCFNDIEFPLLGDFAYGEIIFQTKDAKDFYIAVLIDNKTFDFIADILKTNKDFKSRKADPQKILALIADKVDNKEFTTDFPICPICKSKQRSFGEGNRTTQIELGFATWTEFESLSQESKLNKLQEVIDL
;
A
#
# COMPACT_ATOMS: atom_id res chain seq x y z
N MET A 1 -15.36 -23.18 -10.27
CA MET A 1 -14.01 -22.88 -10.79
C MET A 1 -13.27 -22.07 -9.72
N GLU A 2 -12.23 -22.63 -9.20
CA GLU A 2 -11.42 -21.93 -8.20
C GLU A 2 -10.68 -20.76 -8.84
N LYS A 3 -10.80 -19.60 -8.23
CA LYS A 3 -9.99 -18.46 -8.63
C LYS A 3 -8.57 -18.67 -8.10
N ILE A 4 -7.62 -18.85 -9.00
CA ILE A 4 -6.22 -18.84 -8.62
C ILE A 4 -5.89 -17.44 -8.16
N ALA A 5 -5.40 -17.29 -6.93
CA ALA A 5 -4.98 -16.00 -6.42
C ALA A 5 -3.87 -15.45 -7.33
N LYS A 6 -4.11 -14.24 -7.87
CA LYS A 6 -3.13 -13.60 -8.73
C LYS A 6 -1.97 -13.12 -7.88
N THR A 7 -0.75 -13.41 -8.31
CA THR A 7 0.47 -12.95 -7.66
C THR A 7 1.42 -12.34 -8.69
N GLN A 8 2.39 -11.61 -8.22
CA GLN A 8 3.45 -11.06 -9.05
C GLN A 8 4.80 -11.29 -8.39
N THR A 9 5.80 -11.57 -9.20
CA THR A 9 7.17 -11.77 -8.73
C THR A 9 7.77 -10.46 -8.25
N ALA A 10 8.39 -10.51 -7.08
CA ALA A 10 9.18 -9.45 -6.51
C ALA A 10 10.51 -10.02 -6.01
N TYR A 11 11.43 -9.16 -5.62
CA TYR A 11 12.74 -9.58 -5.14
C TYR A 11 13.03 -8.93 -3.81
N ASN A 12 13.44 -9.74 -2.83
CA ASN A 12 13.86 -9.20 -1.54
C ASN A 12 15.27 -8.61 -1.63
N PHE A 13 15.45 -7.50 -0.94
CA PHE A 13 16.75 -6.86 -0.76
C PHE A 13 17.06 -6.78 0.72
N ARG A 14 18.26 -7.24 1.09
CA ARG A 14 18.74 -7.18 2.46
C ARG A 14 19.29 -5.80 2.77
N ASN A 15 18.84 -5.23 3.88
CA ASN A 15 19.27 -3.93 4.37
C ASN A 15 19.53 -4.03 5.86
N THR A 16 20.25 -3.07 6.42
CA THR A 16 20.43 -2.95 7.85
C THR A 16 19.58 -1.78 8.35
N CYS A 17 18.75 -2.03 9.36
CA CYS A 17 17.93 -0.97 9.93
C CYS A 17 18.82 0.11 10.54
N HIS A 18 18.57 1.37 10.16
CA HIS A 18 19.38 2.50 10.65
C HIS A 18 19.17 2.79 12.14
N LYS A 19 18.12 2.25 12.75
CA LYS A 19 17.78 2.51 14.15
C LYS A 19 18.11 1.35 15.06
N CYS A 20 17.68 0.13 14.74
CA CYS A 20 17.92 -1.06 15.58
C CYS A 20 19.12 -1.90 15.11
N PHE A 21 19.68 -1.61 13.94
CA PHE A 21 20.84 -2.27 13.34
C PHE A 21 20.67 -3.76 13.04
N ASN A 22 19.44 -4.26 13.05
CA ASN A 22 19.15 -5.63 12.61
C ASN A 22 19.12 -5.71 11.09
N ASP A 23 19.46 -6.86 10.55
CA ASP A 23 19.28 -7.16 9.15
C ASP A 23 17.80 -7.34 8.87
N ILE A 24 17.31 -6.66 7.84
CA ILE A 24 15.92 -6.68 7.43
C ILE A 24 15.85 -6.85 5.93
N GLU A 25 14.75 -7.43 5.44
CA GLU A 25 14.52 -7.62 4.02
C GLU A 25 13.23 -6.96 3.59
N PHE A 26 13.28 -6.25 2.45
CA PHE A 26 12.10 -5.64 1.85
C PHE A 26 11.98 -6.07 0.39
N PRO A 27 10.77 -6.35 -0.09
CA PRO A 27 10.57 -6.65 -1.49
C PRO A 27 10.58 -5.38 -2.33
N LEU A 28 11.13 -5.48 -3.52
CA LEU A 28 11.05 -4.45 -4.55
C LEU A 28 10.52 -5.07 -5.84
N LEU A 29 9.75 -4.30 -6.56
CA LEU A 29 9.26 -4.68 -7.88
C LEU A 29 10.40 -4.48 -8.89
N GLY A 30 10.40 -5.28 -9.95
CA GLY A 30 11.42 -5.17 -11.00
C GLY A 30 11.28 -3.88 -11.82
N ASP A 31 12.24 -3.68 -12.74
CA ASP A 31 12.33 -2.46 -13.56
C ASP A 31 11.09 -2.20 -14.43
N PHE A 32 10.25 -3.20 -14.63
CA PHE A 32 9.04 -3.09 -15.44
C PHE A 32 7.77 -2.89 -14.60
N ALA A 33 7.90 -2.59 -13.31
CA ALA A 33 6.77 -2.26 -12.47
C ALA A 33 6.25 -0.87 -12.82
N TYR A 34 5.19 -0.81 -13.60
CA TYR A 34 4.62 0.44 -14.08
C TYR A 34 3.26 0.68 -13.42
N GLY A 35 3.17 1.77 -12.66
CA GLY A 35 1.96 2.11 -11.94
C GLY A 35 1.62 1.15 -10.80
N GLU A 36 2.62 0.46 -10.27
CA GLU A 36 2.48 -0.46 -9.15
C GLU A 36 3.31 0.04 -7.98
N ILE A 37 2.75 -0.06 -6.77
CA ILE A 37 3.46 0.29 -5.54
C ILE A 37 3.29 -0.84 -4.53
N ILE A 38 4.12 -0.85 -3.50
CA ILE A 38 4.04 -1.85 -2.44
C ILE A 38 3.37 -1.25 -1.21
N PHE A 39 2.34 -1.93 -0.72
CA PHE A 39 1.74 -1.66 0.57
C PHE A 39 2.34 -2.61 1.61
N GLN A 40 2.67 -2.10 2.77
CA GLN A 40 3.12 -2.88 3.91
C GLN A 40 1.99 -2.89 4.95
N THR A 41 1.79 -4.02 5.63
CA THR A 41 0.82 -4.07 6.73
C THR A 41 1.33 -3.22 7.90
N LYS A 42 0.41 -2.72 8.74
CA LYS A 42 0.77 -1.86 9.88
C LYS A 42 1.67 -2.56 10.90
N ASP A 43 1.59 -3.90 10.98
CA ASP A 43 2.52 -4.68 11.82
C ASP A 43 3.90 -4.85 11.16
N ALA A 44 4.06 -4.35 9.94
CA ALA A 44 5.29 -4.36 9.15
C ALA A 44 5.77 -5.75 8.72
N LYS A 45 4.92 -6.77 8.79
CA LYS A 45 5.31 -8.15 8.49
C LYS A 45 5.00 -8.62 7.08
N ASP A 46 3.95 -8.08 6.46
CA ASP A 46 3.48 -8.56 5.17
C ASP A 46 3.44 -7.44 4.13
N PHE A 47 3.53 -7.84 2.86
CA PHE A 47 3.61 -6.91 1.73
C PHE A 47 2.64 -7.34 0.64
N TYR A 48 1.99 -6.35 0.00
CA TYR A 48 1.06 -6.57 -1.10
C TYR A 48 1.29 -5.51 -2.16
N ILE A 49 0.91 -5.83 -3.40
CA ILE A 49 1.04 -4.92 -4.52
C ILE A 49 -0.27 -4.16 -4.70
N ALA A 50 -0.18 -2.85 -4.84
CA ALA A 50 -1.30 -2.00 -5.23
C ALA A 50 -1.07 -1.52 -6.66
N VAL A 51 -2.01 -1.83 -7.56
CA VAL A 51 -1.98 -1.36 -8.95
C VAL A 51 -2.76 -0.06 -9.02
N LEU A 52 -2.13 1.01 -9.48
CA LEU A 52 -2.75 2.35 -9.57
C LEU A 52 -3.39 2.60 -10.93
N ILE A 53 -2.86 2.00 -12.00
CA ILE A 53 -3.37 2.16 -13.36
C ILE A 53 -4.66 1.35 -13.52
N ASP A 54 -5.69 1.96 -14.11
CA ASP A 54 -7.00 1.35 -14.30
C ASP A 54 -7.65 0.89 -13.00
N ASN A 55 -7.32 1.57 -11.91
CA ASN A 55 -7.88 1.30 -10.59
C ASN A 55 -9.02 2.29 -10.34
N LYS A 56 -10.26 1.79 -10.37
CA LYS A 56 -11.47 2.62 -10.19
C LYS A 56 -11.49 3.34 -8.85
N THR A 57 -11.04 2.69 -7.79
CA THR A 57 -11.01 3.27 -6.46
C THR A 57 -9.99 4.41 -6.39
N PHE A 58 -8.81 4.20 -6.95
CA PHE A 58 -7.78 5.24 -7.00
C PHE A 58 -8.24 6.45 -7.82
N ASP A 59 -8.85 6.21 -8.97
CA ASP A 59 -9.37 7.28 -9.83
C ASP A 59 -10.47 8.06 -9.13
N PHE A 60 -11.36 7.38 -8.42
CA PHE A 60 -12.41 8.01 -7.63
C PHE A 60 -11.82 8.93 -6.54
N ILE A 61 -10.83 8.44 -5.79
CA ILE A 61 -10.16 9.23 -4.74
C ILE A 61 -9.50 10.46 -5.34
N ALA A 62 -8.72 10.28 -6.40
CA ALA A 62 -8.01 11.37 -7.05
C ALA A 62 -8.99 12.45 -7.55
N ASP A 63 -10.10 12.04 -8.14
CA ASP A 63 -11.13 12.96 -8.63
C ASP A 63 -11.78 13.75 -7.49
N ILE A 64 -12.18 13.06 -6.41
CA ILE A 64 -12.80 13.72 -5.25
C ILE A 64 -11.85 14.72 -4.61
N LEU A 65 -10.58 14.41 -4.48
CA LEU A 65 -9.59 15.32 -3.90
C LEU A 65 -9.37 16.58 -4.74
N LYS A 66 -9.61 16.50 -6.05
CA LYS A 66 -9.47 17.64 -6.96
C LYS A 66 -10.73 18.49 -7.05
N THR A 67 -11.91 17.88 -7.00
CA THR A 67 -13.17 18.52 -7.34
C THR A 67 -14.06 18.85 -6.16
N ASN A 68 -13.96 18.10 -5.07
CA ASN A 68 -14.81 18.29 -3.90
C ASN A 68 -14.26 19.42 -3.02
N LYS A 69 -15.08 20.43 -2.77
CA LYS A 69 -14.67 21.62 -1.98
C LYS A 69 -14.19 21.27 -0.57
N ASP A 70 -14.81 20.26 0.06
CA ASP A 70 -14.49 19.89 1.42
C ASP A 70 -13.13 19.18 1.54
N PHE A 71 -12.67 18.56 0.44
CA PHE A 71 -11.40 17.81 0.42
C PHE A 71 -10.26 18.57 -0.24
N LYS A 72 -10.57 19.49 -1.16
CA LYS A 72 -9.59 20.16 -2.00
C LYS A 72 -8.51 20.92 -1.22
N SER A 73 -8.86 21.50 -0.07
CA SER A 73 -7.94 22.28 0.74
C SER A 73 -7.05 21.45 1.66
N ARG A 74 -7.29 20.15 1.77
CA ARG A 74 -6.64 19.30 2.79
C ARG A 74 -5.34 18.66 2.36
N LYS A 75 -4.86 18.86 1.15
CA LYS A 75 -3.58 18.32 0.65
C LYS A 75 -3.35 16.85 0.98
N ALA A 76 -4.41 16.05 0.94
CA ALA A 76 -4.34 14.63 1.26
C ALA A 76 -3.63 13.86 0.14
N ASP A 77 -2.85 12.85 0.52
CA ASP A 77 -2.18 11.96 -0.41
C ASP A 77 -3.14 10.85 -0.85
N PRO A 78 -3.51 10.77 -2.14
CA PRO A 78 -4.42 9.73 -2.61
C PRO A 78 -3.91 8.31 -2.40
N GLN A 79 -2.60 8.08 -2.46
CA GLN A 79 -2.03 6.76 -2.22
C GLN A 79 -2.18 6.34 -0.77
N LYS A 80 -2.00 7.26 0.17
CA LYS A 80 -2.20 6.98 1.58
C LYS A 80 -3.65 6.62 1.88
N ILE A 81 -4.59 7.35 1.30
CA ILE A 81 -6.03 7.05 1.44
C ILE A 81 -6.33 5.67 0.86
N LEU A 82 -5.78 5.37 -0.32
CA LEU A 82 -5.96 4.08 -0.98
C LEU A 82 -5.53 2.92 -0.08
N ALA A 83 -4.41 3.06 0.61
CA ALA A 83 -3.93 2.04 1.54
C ALA A 83 -4.88 1.88 2.74
N LEU A 84 -5.38 2.98 3.28
CA LEU A 84 -6.24 2.96 4.46
C LEU A 84 -7.62 2.35 4.20
N ILE A 85 -8.14 2.42 2.97
CA ILE A 85 -9.45 1.88 2.62
C ILE A 85 -9.38 0.53 1.91
N ALA A 86 -8.18 -0.02 1.70
CA ALA A 86 -8.03 -1.34 1.09
C ALA A 86 -8.65 -2.42 1.98
N ASP A 87 -9.09 -3.51 1.35
CA ASP A 87 -9.60 -4.67 2.07
C ASP A 87 -8.52 -5.20 3.01
N LYS A 88 -8.90 -5.45 4.25
CA LYS A 88 -7.96 -6.02 5.24
C LYS A 88 -7.61 -7.45 4.86
N VAL A 89 -6.36 -7.85 5.11
CA VAL A 89 -5.90 -9.21 4.94
C VAL A 89 -5.54 -9.74 6.32
N ASP A 90 -6.19 -10.83 6.74
CA ASP A 90 -6.02 -11.42 8.08
C ASP A 90 -6.21 -10.38 9.19
N ASN A 91 -7.22 -9.51 9.04
CA ASN A 91 -7.52 -8.39 9.95
C ASN A 91 -6.43 -7.32 10.04
N LYS A 92 -5.47 -7.34 9.13
CA LYS A 92 -4.40 -6.35 9.09
C LYS A 92 -4.71 -5.23 8.12
N GLU A 93 -4.50 -4.00 8.56
CA GLU A 93 -4.61 -2.81 7.72
C GLU A 93 -3.28 -2.51 7.05
N PHE A 94 -3.34 -1.77 5.95
CA PHE A 94 -2.14 -1.35 5.21
C PHE A 94 -1.71 0.06 5.56
N THR A 95 -0.44 0.35 5.31
CA THR A 95 0.13 1.69 5.39
C THR A 95 1.00 1.94 4.15
N THR A 96 1.13 3.20 3.77
CA THR A 96 2.06 3.63 2.73
C THR A 96 3.41 4.05 3.29
N ASP A 97 3.62 3.95 4.59
CA ASP A 97 4.90 4.31 5.22
C ASP A 97 5.99 3.27 4.98
N PHE A 98 5.85 2.49 3.90
CA PHE A 98 6.84 1.54 3.43
C PHE A 98 8.13 2.27 3.02
N PRO A 99 9.33 1.78 3.38
CA PRO A 99 9.57 0.57 4.17
C PRO A 99 9.68 0.85 5.68
N ILE A 100 9.05 -0.03 6.47
CA ILE A 100 9.08 0.03 7.93
C ILE A 100 9.79 -1.21 8.46
N CYS A 101 10.73 -1.03 9.39
CA CYS A 101 11.42 -2.15 10.02
C CYS A 101 10.43 -3.03 10.79
N PRO A 102 10.35 -4.34 10.51
CA PRO A 102 9.42 -5.23 11.23
C PRO A 102 9.82 -5.46 12.69
N ILE A 103 11.02 -5.11 13.08
CA ILE A 103 11.53 -5.34 14.44
C ILE A 103 11.28 -4.11 15.32
N CYS A 104 11.76 -2.93 14.93
CA CYS A 104 11.63 -1.73 15.75
C CYS A 104 10.56 -0.75 15.27
N LYS A 105 9.89 -1.04 14.14
CA LYS A 105 8.80 -0.25 13.56
C LYS A 105 9.22 1.15 13.08
N SER A 106 10.50 1.42 12.94
CA SER A 106 10.95 2.70 12.41
C SER A 106 10.90 2.72 10.88
N LYS A 107 10.55 3.87 10.32
CA LYS A 107 10.55 4.07 8.88
C LYS A 107 11.99 4.17 8.38
N GLN A 108 12.32 3.43 7.33
CA GLN A 108 13.65 3.46 6.72
C GLN A 108 13.78 4.64 5.77
N ARG A 109 14.95 5.28 5.77
CA ARG A 109 15.21 6.45 4.92
C ARG A 109 15.52 6.06 3.49
N SER A 110 16.21 4.93 3.31
CA SER A 110 16.53 4.39 1.99
C SER A 110 16.47 2.87 2.04
N PHE A 111 16.22 2.26 0.89
CA PHE A 111 16.22 0.82 0.74
C PHE A 111 16.54 0.50 -0.73
N GLY A 112 16.87 -0.77 -1.00
CA GLY A 112 17.20 -1.20 -2.35
C GLY A 112 18.66 -1.03 -2.72
N GLU A 113 19.47 -0.49 -1.83
CA GLU A 113 20.92 -0.43 -1.99
C GLU A 113 21.62 -1.68 -1.46
N GLY A 114 20.87 -2.53 -0.76
CA GLY A 114 21.40 -3.77 -0.23
C GLY A 114 21.49 -4.87 -1.28
N ASN A 115 21.97 -6.02 -0.85
CA ASN A 115 22.10 -7.19 -1.71
C ASN A 115 20.74 -7.82 -1.99
N ARG A 116 20.48 -8.09 -3.26
CA ARG A 116 19.30 -8.87 -3.67
C ARG A 116 19.46 -10.29 -3.15
N THR A 117 18.44 -10.80 -2.46
CA THR A 117 18.50 -12.12 -1.85
C THR A 117 17.59 -13.12 -2.57
N THR A 118 16.30 -13.12 -2.28
CA THR A 118 15.39 -14.14 -2.78
C THR A 118 14.31 -13.53 -3.68
N GLN A 119 13.83 -14.36 -4.59
CA GLN A 119 12.65 -14.06 -5.38
C GLN A 119 11.42 -14.52 -4.60
N ILE A 120 10.40 -13.70 -4.53
CA ILE A 120 9.14 -14.01 -3.83
C ILE A 120 7.95 -13.66 -4.69
N GLU A 121 6.81 -14.23 -4.37
CA GLU A 121 5.54 -13.90 -5.00
C GLU A 121 4.70 -13.07 -4.03
N LEU A 122 4.22 -11.91 -4.49
CA LEU A 122 3.35 -11.04 -3.71
C LEU A 122 1.94 -11.05 -4.25
N GLY A 123 0.95 -11.07 -3.37
CA GLY A 123 -0.45 -10.91 -3.72
C GLY A 123 -0.79 -9.44 -3.98
N PHE A 124 -2.00 -9.20 -4.46
CA PHE A 124 -2.49 -7.87 -4.77
C PHE A 124 -3.47 -7.39 -3.71
N ALA A 125 -3.36 -6.13 -3.33
CA ALA A 125 -4.38 -5.46 -2.52
C ALA A 125 -5.65 -5.28 -3.36
N THR A 126 -6.80 -5.31 -2.71
CA THR A 126 -8.11 -5.17 -3.35
C THR A 126 -8.96 -4.13 -2.62
N TRP A 127 -10.04 -3.68 -3.25
CA TRP A 127 -10.95 -2.67 -2.71
C TRP A 127 -12.41 -3.09 -2.88
N THR A 128 -12.69 -4.38 -2.79
CA THR A 128 -14.02 -4.95 -3.01
C THR A 128 -15.05 -4.35 -2.06
N GLU A 129 -14.70 -4.23 -0.79
CA GLU A 129 -15.60 -3.66 0.23
C GLU A 129 -15.93 -2.21 -0.07
N PHE A 130 -14.93 -1.38 -0.35
CA PHE A 130 -15.14 0.03 -0.67
C PHE A 130 -15.97 0.20 -1.95
N GLU A 131 -15.66 -0.58 -2.99
CA GLU A 131 -16.37 -0.51 -4.27
C GLU A 131 -17.84 -0.90 -4.16
N SER A 132 -18.21 -1.68 -3.15
CA SER A 132 -19.59 -2.09 -2.90
C SER A 132 -20.43 -1.02 -2.20
N LEU A 133 -19.82 0.02 -1.68
CA LEU A 133 -20.53 1.09 -0.95
C LEU A 133 -21.30 2.01 -1.90
N SER A 134 -22.36 2.64 -1.38
CA SER A 134 -23.04 3.72 -2.10
C SER A 134 -22.11 4.93 -2.23
N GLN A 135 -22.43 5.85 -3.13
CA GLN A 135 -21.70 7.11 -3.33
C GLN A 135 -21.56 7.87 -2.01
N GLU A 136 -22.65 7.99 -1.27
CA GLU A 136 -22.68 8.69 0.03
C GLU A 136 -21.76 8.00 1.05
N SER A 137 -21.84 6.67 1.15
CA SER A 137 -21.01 5.91 2.08
C SER A 137 -19.52 5.99 1.71
N LYS A 138 -19.19 6.03 0.42
CA LYS A 138 -17.82 6.23 -0.04
C LYS A 138 -17.27 7.57 0.43
N LEU A 139 -18.05 8.65 0.27
CA LEU A 139 -17.65 10.00 0.70
C LEU A 139 -17.46 10.07 2.21
N ASN A 140 -18.36 9.45 2.97
CA ASN A 140 -18.25 9.37 4.42
C ASN A 140 -16.99 8.63 4.85
N LYS A 141 -16.65 7.54 4.17
CA LYS A 141 -15.44 6.77 4.45
C LYS A 141 -14.18 7.58 4.17
N LEU A 142 -14.15 8.32 3.07
CA LEU A 142 -13.02 9.20 2.75
C LEU A 142 -12.84 10.29 3.79
N GLN A 143 -13.95 10.90 4.24
CA GLN A 143 -13.92 11.91 5.31
C GLN A 143 -13.31 11.34 6.59
N GLU A 144 -13.72 10.13 6.96
CA GLU A 144 -13.23 9.44 8.15
C GLU A 144 -11.72 9.21 8.11
N VAL A 145 -11.19 8.70 6.96
CA VAL A 145 -9.76 8.39 6.86
C VAL A 145 -8.90 9.65 6.66
N ILE A 146 -9.42 10.71 6.05
CA ILE A 146 -8.69 11.96 5.88
C ILE A 146 -8.49 12.66 7.23
N ASP A 147 -9.43 12.51 8.14
CA ASP A 147 -9.37 13.12 9.47
C ASP A 147 -8.47 12.35 10.44
N LEU A 148 -7.92 11.21 10.04
CA LEU A 148 -6.96 10.47 10.86
C LEU A 148 -5.56 11.21 10.87
#